data_ab3108d29c18c14f20983a713571c650
#
_entry.id   ab3108d29c18c14f20983a713571c650
#
_cell.length_a   1.000
_cell.length_b   1.000
_cell.length_c   1.000
_cell.angle_alpha   90.00
_cell.angle_beta   90.00
_cell.angle_gamma   90.00
#
_symmetry.space_group_name_H-M   'P 1'
#
loop_
_entity.id
_entity.type
_entity.pdbx_description
1 polymer ?
#
loop_
_entity_poly.entity_id
_entity_poly.type
_entity_poly.pdbx_seq_one_letter_code
_entity_poly.pdbx_strand_id
1 'polypeptide(L)'
;MTQNKNTVEALVKSASPTVQQKVSSIVAVFSNIKWKKVKFTIPLIPVPSHRPRLCGYRVYVPGAAKNQSFFDRQVRPKLHGLFIDTPCKIDVDIFCKTPMSFTKTQTILAEMGILRPWVNTGDVDNFDKAVYDMLQPNEKRGHVGIMENDCLIIESHSNKYYSLNPRYEITITYMESMPDSIRNVMRLNKLK
;
A
#
# COMPACT_ATOMS: atom_id res chain seq x y z
N MET A 1 -16.25 9.53 2.72
CA MET A 1 -15.95 10.89 2.21
C MET A 1 -17.19 11.45 1.54
N THR A 2 -17.88 12.35 2.17
CA THR A 2 -18.97 13.13 1.56
C THR A 2 -18.32 14.32 0.86
N GLN A 3 -17.83 14.11 -0.37
CA GLN A 3 -17.57 15.25 -1.25
C GLN A 3 -18.88 16.04 -1.33
N ASN A 4 -18.77 17.34 -1.31
CA ASN A 4 -19.91 18.25 -1.32
C ASN A 4 -20.73 18.04 -2.60
N LYS A 5 -21.74 17.14 -2.54
CA LYS A 5 -22.60 16.77 -3.68
C LYS A 5 -23.15 18.00 -4.41
N ASN A 6 -23.51 19.04 -3.66
CA ASN A 6 -24.04 20.27 -4.21
C ASN A 6 -23.03 21.00 -5.12
N THR A 7 -21.74 20.96 -4.78
CA THR A 7 -20.68 21.57 -5.61
C THR A 7 -20.46 20.79 -6.90
N VAL A 8 -20.47 19.45 -6.84
CA VAL A 8 -20.29 18.61 -8.04
C VAL A 8 -21.47 18.77 -8.99
N GLU A 9 -22.71 18.75 -8.47
CA GLU A 9 -23.90 18.95 -9.29
C GLU A 9 -23.95 20.34 -9.96
N ALA A 10 -23.53 21.39 -9.25
CA ALA A 10 -23.43 22.75 -9.79
C ALA A 10 -22.39 22.81 -10.93
N LEU A 11 -21.20 22.18 -10.74
CA LEU A 11 -20.16 22.11 -11.77
C LEU A 11 -20.65 21.36 -13.01
N VAL A 12 -21.33 20.24 -12.84
CA VAL A 12 -21.87 19.47 -13.98
C VAL A 12 -22.94 20.27 -14.71
N LYS A 13 -23.86 20.93 -14.00
CA LYS A 13 -24.91 21.76 -14.60
C LYS A 13 -24.36 22.96 -15.38
N SER A 14 -23.27 23.56 -14.94
CA SER A 14 -22.63 24.73 -15.59
C SER A 14 -21.75 24.32 -16.79
N ALA A 15 -21.42 23.04 -16.96
CA ALA A 15 -20.60 22.55 -18.05
C ALA A 15 -21.35 22.46 -19.38
N SER A 16 -20.64 22.53 -20.51
CA SER A 16 -21.25 22.35 -21.83
C SER A 16 -21.86 20.96 -21.99
N PRO A 17 -22.88 20.77 -22.86
CA PRO A 17 -23.52 19.47 -23.09
C PRO A 17 -22.52 18.36 -23.44
N THR A 18 -21.50 18.68 -24.23
CA THR A 18 -20.43 17.74 -24.62
C THR A 18 -19.63 17.27 -23.38
N VAL A 19 -19.32 18.17 -22.45
CA VAL A 19 -18.63 17.83 -21.21
C VAL A 19 -19.53 17.00 -20.29
N GLN A 20 -20.81 17.36 -20.17
CA GLN A 20 -21.78 16.60 -19.38
C GLN A 20 -21.91 15.16 -19.90
N GLN A 21 -22.04 14.97 -21.21
CA GLN A 21 -22.12 13.65 -21.83
C GLN A 21 -20.83 12.83 -21.58
N LYS A 22 -19.65 13.45 -21.73
CA LYS A 22 -18.36 12.80 -21.45
C LYS A 22 -18.23 12.40 -19.99
N VAL A 23 -18.62 13.27 -19.05
CA VAL A 23 -18.62 12.95 -17.61
C VAL A 23 -19.55 11.79 -17.33
N SER A 24 -20.80 11.81 -17.84
CA SER A 24 -21.78 10.73 -17.63
C SER A 24 -21.28 9.39 -18.15
N SER A 25 -20.67 9.36 -19.33
CA SER A 25 -20.10 8.13 -19.90
C SER A 25 -18.94 7.58 -19.06
N ILE A 26 -18.05 8.44 -18.55
CA ILE A 26 -16.94 8.03 -17.66
C ILE A 26 -17.47 7.51 -16.34
N VAL A 27 -18.45 8.17 -15.72
CA VAL A 27 -19.08 7.74 -14.47
C VAL A 27 -19.74 6.36 -14.64
N ALA A 28 -20.44 6.13 -15.74
CA ALA A 28 -21.04 4.83 -16.03
C ALA A 28 -20.00 3.72 -16.15
N VAL A 29 -18.87 3.99 -16.83
CA VAL A 29 -17.76 3.04 -16.94
C VAL A 29 -17.13 2.78 -15.57
N PHE A 30 -16.89 3.84 -14.78
CA PHE A 30 -16.26 3.73 -13.47
C PHE A 30 -17.13 2.93 -12.48
N SER A 31 -18.47 3.10 -12.55
CA SER A 31 -19.41 2.38 -11.70
C SER A 31 -19.46 0.87 -11.96
N ASN A 32 -18.99 0.42 -13.14
CA ASN A 32 -18.95 -0.98 -13.55
C ASN A 32 -17.57 -1.63 -13.36
N ILE A 33 -16.59 -0.90 -12.82
CA ILE A 33 -15.24 -1.46 -12.59
C ILE A 33 -15.32 -2.54 -11.52
N LYS A 34 -14.73 -3.69 -11.84
CA LYS A 34 -14.57 -4.78 -10.87
C LYS A 34 -13.29 -4.57 -10.05
N TRP A 35 -13.44 -4.72 -8.75
CA TRP A 35 -12.32 -4.71 -7.81
C TRP A 35 -11.98 -6.13 -7.42
N LYS A 36 -10.68 -6.46 -7.49
CA LYS A 36 -10.13 -7.72 -6.98
C LYS A 36 -9.46 -7.49 -5.64
N LYS A 37 -9.43 -8.53 -4.84
CA LYS A 37 -8.80 -8.53 -3.52
C LYS A 37 -7.79 -9.66 -3.42
N VAL A 38 -6.59 -9.34 -2.98
CA VAL A 38 -5.55 -10.31 -2.64
C VAL A 38 -5.14 -10.12 -1.19
N LYS A 39 -4.97 -11.22 -0.46
CA LYS A 39 -4.44 -11.22 0.91
C LYS A 39 -3.22 -12.14 0.99
N PHE A 40 -2.15 -11.65 1.62
CA PHE A 40 -0.94 -12.44 1.82
C PHE A 40 -0.18 -11.98 3.07
N THR A 41 0.74 -12.83 3.51
CA THR A 41 1.59 -12.58 4.68
C THR A 41 3.04 -12.49 4.26
N ILE A 42 3.76 -11.52 4.82
CA ILE A 42 5.22 -11.42 4.74
C ILE A 42 5.78 -11.83 6.11
N PRO A 43 6.33 -13.05 6.26
CA PRO A 43 6.82 -13.56 7.54
C PRO A 43 8.23 -13.01 7.85
N LEU A 44 8.31 -11.70 7.98
CA LEU A 44 9.49 -10.94 8.41
C LEU A 44 9.18 -10.25 9.71
N ILE A 45 10.20 -10.10 10.56
CA ILE A 45 10.10 -9.22 11.72
C ILE A 45 9.93 -7.79 11.19
N PRO A 46 8.82 -7.10 11.50
CA PRO A 46 8.61 -5.74 11.07
C PRO A 46 9.68 -4.80 11.62
N VAL A 47 10.31 -4.07 10.71
CA VAL A 47 11.29 -3.03 11.02
C VAL A 47 10.89 -1.78 10.26
N PRO A 48 10.73 -0.63 10.94
CA PRO A 48 10.38 0.61 10.26
C PRO A 48 11.48 1.02 9.27
N SER A 49 11.10 1.61 8.16
CA SER A 49 12.06 2.17 7.22
C SER A 49 12.87 3.26 7.92
N HIS A 50 14.19 3.16 7.84
CA HIS A 50 15.07 4.18 8.37
C HIS A 50 15.27 5.30 7.36
N ARG A 51 15.58 6.50 7.87
CA ARG A 51 16.03 7.59 7.00
C ARG A 51 17.26 7.14 6.19
N PRO A 52 17.37 7.56 4.93
CA PRO A 52 18.54 7.29 4.13
C PRO A 52 19.81 7.73 4.86
N ARG A 53 20.85 6.90 4.83
CA ARG A 53 22.17 7.21 5.40
C ARG A 53 23.16 7.41 4.29
N LEU A 54 24.11 8.32 4.51
CA LEU A 54 25.25 8.53 3.64
C LEU A 54 26.38 7.58 4.06
N CYS A 55 26.97 6.89 3.10
CA CYS A 55 28.21 6.15 3.26
C CYS A 55 29.14 6.56 2.11
N GLY A 56 30.04 7.51 2.38
CA GLY A 56 30.80 8.20 1.34
C GLY A 56 29.83 8.94 0.40
N TYR A 57 29.94 8.68 -0.91
CA TYR A 57 29.05 9.27 -1.92
C TYR A 57 27.76 8.46 -2.18
N ARG A 58 27.49 7.39 -1.42
CA ARG A 58 26.34 6.52 -1.61
C ARG A 58 25.27 6.76 -0.55
N VAL A 59 24.03 6.93 -1.00
CA VAL A 59 22.85 6.95 -0.15
C VAL A 59 22.25 5.55 -0.10
N TYR A 60 21.98 5.04 1.09
CA TYR A 60 21.32 3.74 1.27
C TYR A 60 20.30 3.77 2.41
N VAL A 61 19.28 2.91 2.30
CA VAL A 61 18.29 2.65 3.38
C VAL A 61 18.65 1.29 4.01
N PRO A 62 19.02 1.26 5.30
CA PRO A 62 19.38 0.02 5.97
C PRO A 62 18.23 -1.01 5.92
N GLY A 63 18.55 -2.26 5.60
CA GLY A 63 17.57 -3.37 5.59
C GLY A 63 16.72 -3.49 4.32
N ALA A 64 16.54 -2.44 3.53
CA ALA A 64 15.66 -2.46 2.35
C ALA A 64 16.03 -3.57 1.35
N ALA A 65 17.30 -3.74 1.01
CA ALA A 65 17.75 -4.78 0.08
C ALA A 65 17.46 -6.19 0.57
N LYS A 66 17.62 -6.45 1.87
CA LYS A 66 17.34 -7.75 2.49
C LYS A 66 15.84 -8.06 2.43
N ASN A 67 14.99 -7.09 2.73
CA ASN A 67 13.54 -7.24 2.72
C ASN A 67 13.02 -7.47 1.30
N GLN A 68 13.49 -6.71 0.31
CA GLN A 68 13.15 -6.88 -1.10
C GLN A 68 13.56 -8.27 -1.62
N SER A 69 14.80 -8.69 -1.35
CA SER A 69 15.29 -10.02 -1.74
C SER A 69 14.52 -11.16 -1.06
N PHE A 70 14.07 -10.99 0.17
CA PHE A 70 13.22 -11.95 0.86
C PHE A 70 11.84 -12.02 0.21
N PHE A 71 11.23 -10.87 -0.08
CA PHE A 71 9.93 -10.78 -0.73
C PHE A 71 9.93 -11.51 -2.07
N ASP A 72 10.91 -11.22 -2.94
CA ASP A 72 11.03 -11.85 -4.26
C ASP A 72 11.18 -13.37 -4.20
N ARG A 73 11.90 -13.88 -3.20
CA ARG A 73 12.16 -15.33 -3.09
C ARG A 73 11.07 -16.09 -2.37
N GLN A 74 10.43 -15.52 -1.36
CA GLN A 74 9.56 -16.26 -0.45
C GLN A 74 8.08 -15.91 -0.57
N VAL A 75 7.75 -14.71 -1.04
CA VAL A 75 6.36 -14.22 -1.08
C VAL A 75 5.86 -14.13 -2.51
N ARG A 76 6.57 -13.41 -3.38
CA ARG A 76 6.16 -13.16 -4.76
C ARG A 76 5.80 -14.45 -5.56
N PRO A 77 6.54 -15.56 -5.48
CA PRO A 77 6.19 -16.77 -6.22
C PRO A 77 4.79 -17.33 -5.87
N LYS A 78 4.34 -17.10 -4.63
CA LYS A 78 3.02 -17.56 -4.16
C LYS A 78 1.87 -16.69 -4.66
N LEU A 79 2.16 -15.55 -5.27
CA LEU A 79 1.19 -14.60 -5.80
C LEU A 79 0.92 -14.80 -7.31
N HIS A 80 1.42 -15.91 -7.88
CA HIS A 80 1.07 -16.40 -9.22
C HIS A 80 1.15 -15.34 -10.34
N GLY A 81 2.22 -14.55 -10.35
CA GLY A 81 2.44 -13.52 -11.38
C GLY A 81 1.60 -12.25 -11.20
N LEU A 82 1.01 -12.04 -10.03
CA LEU A 82 0.30 -10.79 -9.72
C LEU A 82 1.18 -9.58 -10.01
N PHE A 83 0.66 -8.64 -10.79
CA PHE A 83 1.22 -7.33 -10.99
C PHE A 83 0.10 -6.28 -11.04
N ILE A 84 0.20 -5.24 -10.23
CA ILE A 84 -0.81 -4.21 -10.04
C ILE A 84 -0.29 -2.92 -10.70
N ASP A 85 -0.94 -2.51 -11.79
CA ASP A 85 -0.69 -1.28 -12.56
C ASP A 85 -1.89 -0.31 -12.52
N THR A 86 -2.82 -0.56 -11.61
CA THR A 86 -4.08 0.18 -11.46
C THR A 86 -4.21 0.76 -10.04
N PRO A 87 -5.05 1.80 -9.85
CA PRO A 87 -5.34 2.31 -8.52
C PRO A 87 -5.77 1.21 -7.55
N CYS A 88 -5.23 1.27 -6.33
CA CYS A 88 -5.48 0.26 -5.32
C CYS A 88 -5.66 0.86 -3.93
N LYS A 89 -6.27 0.08 -3.05
CA LYS A 89 -6.37 0.32 -1.61
C LYS A 89 -5.53 -0.72 -0.89
N ILE A 90 -4.86 -0.35 0.18
CA ILE A 90 -4.02 -1.26 0.94
C ILE A 90 -4.35 -1.21 2.43
N ASP A 91 -4.53 -2.39 3.02
CA ASP A 91 -4.60 -2.57 4.47
C ASP A 91 -3.35 -3.32 4.93
N VAL A 92 -2.65 -2.80 5.93
CA VAL A 92 -1.41 -3.35 6.47
C VAL A 92 -1.55 -3.59 7.97
N ASP A 93 -1.60 -4.85 8.39
CA ASP A 93 -1.51 -5.22 9.79
C ASP A 93 -0.06 -5.60 10.13
N ILE A 94 0.53 -4.84 11.05
CA ILE A 94 1.94 -4.89 11.43
C ILE A 94 2.06 -5.60 12.77
N PHE A 95 2.49 -6.86 12.77
CA PHE A 95 2.68 -7.65 13.98
C PHE A 95 4.13 -7.55 14.47
N CYS A 96 4.40 -6.55 15.30
CA CYS A 96 5.71 -6.31 15.89
C CYS A 96 6.08 -7.44 16.89
N LYS A 97 7.38 -7.73 16.99
CA LYS A 97 7.86 -8.73 17.96
C LYS A 97 7.53 -8.28 19.39
N THR A 98 6.89 -9.18 20.15
CA THR A 98 6.64 -8.97 21.59
C THR A 98 7.95 -8.78 22.34
N PRO A 99 8.11 -7.71 23.17
CA PRO A 99 9.31 -7.49 23.96
C PRO A 99 9.59 -8.65 24.93
N MET A 100 10.84 -9.04 25.04
CA MET A 100 11.26 -10.11 25.97
C MET A 100 11.05 -9.75 27.44
N SER A 101 10.93 -8.46 27.76
CA SER A 101 10.65 -7.95 29.10
C SER A 101 9.19 -8.06 29.52
N PHE A 102 8.28 -8.46 28.62
CA PHE A 102 6.86 -8.60 28.96
C PHE A 102 6.64 -9.78 29.93
N THR A 103 5.85 -9.51 30.94
CA THR A 103 5.31 -10.56 31.81
C THR A 103 4.34 -11.45 31.04
N LYS A 104 4.00 -12.62 31.56
CA LYS A 104 3.02 -13.53 30.97
C LYS A 104 1.67 -12.84 30.72
N THR A 105 1.20 -12.04 31.68
CA THR A 105 -0.04 -11.27 31.56
C THR A 105 0.06 -10.26 30.42
N GLN A 106 1.14 -9.49 30.33
CA GLN A 106 1.35 -8.53 29.24
C GLN A 106 1.40 -9.22 27.87
N THR A 107 2.06 -10.37 27.79
CA THR A 107 2.13 -11.15 26.55
C THR A 107 0.74 -11.62 26.11
N ILE A 108 -0.10 -12.10 27.03
CA ILE A 108 -1.48 -12.51 26.71
C ILE A 108 -2.30 -11.30 26.24
N LEU A 109 -2.23 -10.18 26.93
CA LEU A 109 -2.94 -8.95 26.52
C LEU A 109 -2.46 -8.41 25.17
N ALA A 110 -1.18 -8.58 24.85
CA ALA A 110 -0.59 -8.23 23.58
C ALA A 110 -1.15 -9.11 22.45
N GLU A 111 -1.18 -10.44 22.62
CA GLU A 111 -1.76 -11.37 21.63
C GLU A 111 -3.27 -11.16 21.44
N MET A 112 -3.99 -10.70 22.47
CA MET A 112 -5.39 -10.30 22.37
C MET A 112 -5.59 -8.95 21.65
N GLY A 113 -4.51 -8.23 21.29
CA GLY A 113 -4.57 -6.92 20.66
C GLY A 113 -5.00 -5.77 21.59
N ILE A 114 -5.05 -6.03 22.93
CA ILE A 114 -5.38 -5.02 23.94
C ILE A 114 -4.16 -4.14 24.21
N LEU A 115 -2.99 -4.78 24.42
CA LEU A 115 -1.72 -4.07 24.57
C LEU A 115 -1.08 -3.91 23.18
N ARG A 116 -0.94 -2.67 22.75
CA ARG A 116 -0.44 -2.34 21.39
C ARG A 116 0.90 -1.62 21.44
N PRO A 117 1.71 -1.75 20.35
CA PRO A 117 2.94 -0.97 20.20
C PRO A 117 2.64 0.54 20.10
N TRP A 118 3.30 1.37 20.94
CA TRP A 118 3.17 2.81 20.86
C TRP A 118 4.54 3.50 20.92
N VAL A 119 5.13 3.68 22.10
CA VAL A 119 6.42 4.34 22.25
C VAL A 119 7.56 3.39 21.85
N ASN A 120 8.62 3.90 21.25
CA ASN A 120 9.85 3.18 20.90
C ASN A 120 9.72 2.02 19.88
N THR A 121 8.58 1.88 19.23
CA THR A 121 8.37 0.83 18.21
C THR A 121 8.44 1.34 16.77
N GLY A 122 8.64 2.63 16.57
CA GLY A 122 8.60 3.30 15.25
C GLY A 122 7.20 3.76 14.84
N ASP A 123 7.17 4.75 13.98
CA ASP A 123 5.94 5.36 13.47
C ASP A 123 5.30 4.48 12.40
N VAL A 124 3.97 4.52 12.28
CA VAL A 124 3.20 3.68 11.34
C VAL A 124 3.64 3.93 9.90
N ASP A 125 3.81 5.20 9.51
CA ASP A 125 4.23 5.61 8.17
C ASP A 125 5.58 5.03 7.76
N ASN A 126 6.50 4.85 8.70
CA ASN A 126 7.79 4.23 8.44
C ASN A 126 7.69 2.71 8.19
N PHE A 127 6.70 2.03 8.80
CA PHE A 127 6.41 0.63 8.49
C PHE A 127 5.71 0.50 7.14
N ASP A 128 4.75 1.38 6.84
CA ASP A 128 4.07 1.42 5.55
C ASP A 128 5.08 1.64 4.42
N LYS A 129 5.99 2.58 4.59
CA LYS A 129 7.07 2.79 3.64
C LYS A 129 7.93 1.54 3.44
N ALA A 130 8.26 0.82 4.50
CA ALA A 130 9.02 -0.44 4.38
C ALA A 130 8.25 -1.50 3.59
N VAL A 131 6.92 -1.56 3.74
CA VAL A 131 6.04 -2.43 2.95
C VAL A 131 6.00 -1.97 1.50
N TYR A 132 5.74 -0.69 1.23
CA TYR A 132 5.66 -0.16 -0.14
C TYR A 132 6.96 -0.36 -0.91
N ASP A 133 8.11 -0.16 -0.26
CA ASP A 133 9.43 -0.44 -0.83
C ASP A 133 9.65 -1.94 -1.19
N MET A 134 8.92 -2.86 -0.55
CA MET A 134 8.92 -4.28 -0.90
C MET A 134 7.95 -4.63 -2.02
N LEU A 135 6.87 -3.86 -2.19
CA LEU A 135 5.84 -4.15 -3.19
C LEU A 135 6.19 -3.57 -4.57
N GLN A 136 6.93 -2.47 -4.64
CA GLN A 136 7.31 -1.82 -5.89
C GLN A 136 8.69 -2.27 -6.39
N PRO A 137 8.93 -2.23 -7.71
CA PRO A 137 10.20 -2.68 -8.29
C PRO A 137 11.36 -1.75 -7.91
N ASN A 138 12.55 -2.33 -7.90
CA ASN A 138 13.79 -1.58 -7.75
C ASN A 138 14.85 -2.15 -8.72
N GLU A 139 14.95 -1.58 -9.90
CA GLU A 139 15.83 -2.05 -10.97
C GLU A 139 17.30 -2.11 -10.55
N LYS A 140 17.77 -1.11 -9.77
CA LYS A 140 19.15 -1.08 -9.27
C LYS A 140 19.52 -2.28 -8.40
N ARG A 141 18.52 -2.96 -7.83
CA ARG A 141 18.67 -4.13 -6.97
C ARG A 141 18.15 -5.41 -7.59
N GLY A 142 17.61 -5.35 -8.82
CA GLY A 142 16.97 -6.48 -9.48
C GLY A 142 15.71 -6.95 -8.76
N HIS A 143 15.08 -6.08 -7.95
CA HIS A 143 13.84 -6.36 -7.25
C HIS A 143 12.65 -6.10 -8.17
N VAL A 144 11.76 -7.10 -8.29
CA VAL A 144 10.64 -7.05 -9.23
C VAL A 144 9.37 -6.46 -8.61
N GLY A 145 9.11 -6.76 -7.34
CA GLY A 145 7.85 -6.34 -6.68
C GLY A 145 6.60 -6.99 -7.28
N ILE A 146 5.45 -6.40 -6.97
CA ILE A 146 4.12 -6.80 -7.48
C ILE A 146 3.24 -5.59 -7.84
N MET A 147 3.73 -4.38 -7.67
CA MET A 147 3.01 -3.14 -7.93
C MET A 147 3.92 -2.17 -8.69
N GLU A 148 3.40 -1.50 -9.72
CA GLU A 148 4.20 -0.61 -10.56
C GLU A 148 4.85 0.54 -9.75
N ASN A 149 4.07 1.17 -8.87
CA ASN A 149 4.52 2.28 -8.05
C ASN A 149 3.57 2.49 -6.85
N ASP A 150 4.07 3.02 -5.74
CA ASP A 150 3.28 3.35 -4.55
C ASP A 150 2.29 4.49 -4.75
N CYS A 151 2.48 5.34 -5.78
CA CYS A 151 1.49 6.37 -6.14
C CYS A 151 0.14 5.80 -6.62
N LEU A 152 0.05 4.50 -6.90
CA LEU A 152 -1.22 3.81 -7.20
C LEU A 152 -2.08 3.61 -5.94
N ILE A 153 -1.51 3.75 -4.75
CA ILE A 153 -2.23 3.59 -3.48
C ILE A 153 -3.08 4.84 -3.25
N ILE A 154 -4.41 4.70 -3.40
CA ILE A 154 -5.37 5.80 -3.23
C ILE A 154 -6.00 5.82 -1.83
N GLU A 155 -5.87 4.73 -1.08
CA GLU A 155 -6.38 4.59 0.29
C GLU A 155 -5.49 3.61 1.04
N SER A 156 -5.09 3.96 2.27
CA SER A 156 -4.23 3.13 3.10
C SER A 156 -4.74 3.10 4.54
N HIS A 157 -4.80 1.90 5.13
CA HIS A 157 -5.10 1.70 6.53
C HIS A 157 -4.05 0.81 7.16
N SER A 158 -3.50 1.23 8.29
CA SER A 158 -2.43 0.49 8.95
C SER A 158 -2.67 0.36 10.45
N ASN A 159 -2.42 -0.84 10.97
CA ASN A 159 -2.54 -1.15 12.38
C ASN A 159 -1.25 -1.78 12.90
N LYS A 160 -0.86 -1.43 14.14
CA LYS A 160 0.25 -2.08 14.83
C LYS A 160 -0.26 -2.97 15.96
N TYR A 161 0.30 -4.17 16.04
CA TYR A 161 0.05 -5.17 17.09
C TYR A 161 1.38 -5.70 17.61
N TYR A 162 1.42 -6.24 18.83
CA TYR A 162 2.47 -7.14 19.24
C TYR A 162 2.09 -8.58 18.91
N SER A 163 3.07 -9.42 18.58
CA SER A 163 2.86 -10.85 18.42
C SER A 163 4.13 -11.65 18.69
N LEU A 164 3.97 -12.87 19.22
CA LEU A 164 5.02 -13.88 19.31
C LEU A 164 5.43 -14.41 17.93
N ASN A 165 4.56 -14.22 16.94
CA ASN A 165 4.84 -14.54 15.53
C ASN A 165 4.87 -13.23 14.69
N PRO A 166 5.98 -12.49 14.68
CA PRO A 166 6.09 -11.20 14.00
C PRO A 166 6.00 -11.36 12.49
N ARG A 167 5.21 -10.49 11.84
CA ARG A 167 4.93 -10.54 10.40
C ARG A 167 4.22 -9.28 9.94
N TYR A 168 4.07 -9.11 8.63
CA TYR A 168 3.06 -8.24 8.03
C TYR A 168 1.95 -9.09 7.43
N GLU A 169 0.70 -8.71 7.65
CA GLU A 169 -0.46 -9.19 6.88
C GLU A 169 -0.95 -8.05 5.99
N ILE A 170 -1.01 -8.31 4.70
CA ILE A 170 -1.31 -7.31 3.71
C ILE A 170 -2.55 -7.73 2.93
N THR A 171 -3.47 -6.78 2.78
CA THR A 171 -4.62 -6.92 1.91
C THR A 171 -4.60 -5.80 0.89
N ILE A 172 -4.59 -6.13 -0.40
CA ILE A 172 -4.65 -5.15 -1.49
C ILE A 172 -5.96 -5.36 -2.24
N THR A 173 -6.73 -4.28 -2.39
CA THR A 173 -7.93 -4.22 -3.23
C THR A 173 -7.62 -3.32 -4.41
N TYR A 174 -7.62 -3.86 -5.62
CA TYR A 174 -7.19 -3.18 -6.84
C TYR A 174 -8.21 -3.33 -7.96
N MET A 175 -8.21 -2.40 -8.91
CA MET A 175 -9.06 -2.51 -10.10
C MET A 175 -8.55 -3.65 -10.99
N GLU A 176 -9.43 -4.53 -11.45
CA GLU A 176 -9.07 -5.64 -12.35
C GLU A 176 -8.46 -5.15 -13.65
N SER A 177 -8.98 -4.05 -14.17
CA SER A 177 -8.45 -3.36 -15.34
C SER A 177 -8.84 -1.89 -15.28
N MET A 178 -8.02 -1.02 -15.82
CA MET A 178 -8.36 0.39 -16.00
C MET A 178 -8.84 0.62 -17.44
N PRO A 179 -10.11 0.98 -17.65
CA PRO A 179 -10.63 1.29 -18.98
C PRO A 179 -9.85 2.43 -19.64
N ASP A 180 -9.63 2.34 -20.95
CA ASP A 180 -8.86 3.33 -21.71
C ASP A 180 -9.45 4.74 -21.63
N SER A 181 -10.76 4.87 -21.54
CA SER A 181 -11.45 6.15 -21.33
C SER A 181 -10.99 6.85 -20.05
N ILE A 182 -10.83 6.10 -18.94
CA ILE A 182 -10.33 6.62 -17.66
C ILE A 182 -8.82 6.85 -17.74
N ARG A 183 -8.07 5.90 -18.28
CA ARG A 183 -6.61 6.00 -18.46
C ARG A 183 -6.22 7.24 -19.27
N ASN A 184 -6.96 7.55 -20.32
CA ASN A 184 -6.71 8.73 -21.16
C ASN A 184 -6.99 10.05 -20.41
N VAL A 185 -8.03 10.12 -19.59
CA VAL A 185 -8.31 11.30 -18.76
C VAL A 185 -7.21 11.53 -17.72
N MET A 186 -6.69 10.46 -17.11
CA MET A 186 -5.61 10.53 -16.14
C MET A 186 -4.23 10.85 -16.77
N ARG A 187 -3.96 10.38 -18.01
CA ARG A 187 -2.70 10.66 -18.72
C ARG A 187 -2.53 12.11 -19.14
N LEU A 188 -3.61 12.84 -19.34
CA LEU A 188 -3.56 14.28 -19.67
C LEU A 188 -2.82 15.11 -18.61
N ASN A 189 -2.64 14.59 -17.40
CA ASN A 189 -1.85 15.21 -16.34
C ASN A 189 -0.34 14.90 -16.40
N LYS A 190 0.12 13.99 -17.29
CA LYS A 190 1.55 13.67 -17.45
C LYS A 190 2.25 14.50 -18.56
N LEU A 191 1.52 15.35 -19.25
CA LEU A 191 2.02 16.16 -20.39
C LEU A 191 2.17 17.65 -20.06
N LYS A 192 2.31 17.99 -18.76
CA LYS A 192 2.66 19.36 -18.34
C LYS A 192 3.95 19.36 -17.55
#